data_44d816f03ef87ec2b8769c5fc3869330
#
_entry.id   44d816f03ef87ec2b8769c5fc3869330
#
_cell.length_a   1.000
_cell.length_b   1.000
_cell.length_c   1.000
_cell.angle_alpha   90.00
_cell.angle_beta   90.00
_cell.angle_gamma   90.00
#
_symmetry.space_group_name_H-M   'P 1'
#
loop_
_entity.id
_entity.type
_entity.pdbx_description
1 polymer ?
#
loop_
_entity_poly.entity_id
_entity_poly.type
_entity_poly.pdbx_seq_one_letter_code
_entity_poly.pdbx_strand_id
1 'polypeptide(L)'
;YLAGAAGSDWPAGPNLGTLPQITGMDLQKGGAAVATEIAAVDGAIGGVDHSALTSGATVATVDGVTLSNAAIGEAMASGFSIKPNSTPGDLSGAFDYTKIKADTKAYPIPLLSYDIIPATFKDAAKKKLVLSYLEFIASADGQKAGSTKAGSAPLPDSILKQVVATLATVK
;
A
#
# COMPACT_ATOMS: atom_id res chain seq x y z
N TYR A 1 7.22 -8.48 -6.32
CA TYR A 1 8.54 -8.49 -5.65
C TYR A 1 8.98 -9.91 -5.32
N LEU A 2 8.24 -10.66 -4.49
CA LEU A 2 8.66 -12.00 -4.03
C LEU A 2 9.02 -12.94 -5.19
N ALA A 3 8.21 -13.00 -6.23
CA ALA A 3 8.49 -13.82 -7.42
C ALA A 3 9.79 -13.40 -8.14
N GLY A 4 10.12 -12.10 -8.15
CA GLY A 4 11.36 -11.60 -8.74
C GLY A 4 12.58 -11.78 -7.84
N ALA A 5 12.40 -11.72 -6.53
CA ALA A 5 13.47 -11.86 -5.56
C ALA A 5 13.89 -13.31 -5.31
N ALA A 6 12.89 -14.20 -5.17
CA ALA A 6 13.10 -15.61 -4.83
C ALA A 6 13.21 -16.54 -6.07
N GLY A 7 12.89 -16.06 -7.27
CA GLY A 7 13.03 -16.86 -8.51
C GLY A 7 12.29 -18.19 -8.44
N SER A 8 13.01 -19.28 -8.65
CA SER A 8 12.45 -20.65 -8.59
C SER A 8 11.96 -21.07 -7.21
N ASP A 9 12.44 -20.43 -6.15
CA ASP A 9 12.01 -20.74 -4.77
C ASP A 9 10.64 -20.16 -4.44
N TRP A 10 10.08 -19.33 -5.34
CA TRP A 10 8.71 -18.84 -5.30
C TRP A 10 7.83 -19.54 -6.35
N PRO A 11 7.23 -20.70 -6.00
CA PRO A 11 6.55 -21.56 -6.98
C PRO A 11 5.24 -20.98 -7.51
N ALA A 12 4.71 -19.97 -6.83
CA ALA A 12 3.39 -19.44 -7.14
C ALA A 12 3.34 -18.44 -8.30
N GLY A 13 4.50 -17.99 -8.82
CA GLY A 13 4.56 -16.98 -9.87
C GLY A 13 4.14 -15.57 -9.42
N PRO A 14 4.13 -14.59 -10.32
CA PRO A 14 3.71 -13.22 -10.02
C PRO A 14 2.18 -13.08 -9.98
N ASN A 15 1.72 -12.06 -9.27
CA ASN A 15 0.32 -11.59 -9.28
C ASN A 15 -0.74 -12.59 -8.79
N LEU A 16 -0.42 -13.40 -7.80
CA LEU A 16 -1.42 -14.24 -7.16
C LEU A 16 -2.25 -13.46 -6.14
N GLY A 17 -3.56 -13.65 -6.21
CA GLY A 17 -4.51 -13.14 -5.21
C GLY A 17 -4.48 -13.90 -3.89
N THR A 18 -3.84 -15.07 -3.86
CA THR A 18 -3.70 -15.92 -2.66
C THR A 18 -2.28 -16.46 -2.57
N LEU A 19 -1.75 -16.55 -1.37
CA LEU A 19 -0.49 -17.23 -1.13
C LEU A 19 -0.65 -18.75 -1.38
N PRO A 20 0.40 -19.41 -1.92
CA PRO A 20 0.38 -20.87 -2.03
C PRO A 20 0.29 -21.48 -0.63
N GLN A 21 -0.53 -22.52 -0.51
CA GLN A 21 -0.56 -23.29 0.74
C GLN A 21 0.70 -24.16 0.83
N ILE A 22 1.45 -23.99 1.87
CA ILE A 22 2.63 -24.81 2.20
C ILE A 22 2.41 -25.50 3.53
N THR A 23 3.02 -26.66 3.71
CA THR A 23 2.94 -27.40 4.98
C THR A 23 3.49 -26.54 6.12
N GLY A 24 2.75 -26.42 7.20
CA GLY A 24 3.11 -25.58 8.35
C GLY A 24 2.61 -24.13 8.27
N MET A 25 1.92 -23.76 7.18
CA MET A 25 1.27 -22.46 7.11
C MET A 25 0.01 -22.46 7.96
N ASP A 26 -0.08 -21.49 8.86
CA ASP A 26 -1.30 -21.20 9.61
C ASP A 26 -2.04 -20.01 8.96
N LEU A 27 -3.32 -20.21 8.65
CA LEU A 27 -4.17 -19.22 7.99
C LEU A 27 -5.03 -18.52 9.02
N GLN A 28 -4.75 -17.24 9.21
CA GLN A 28 -5.49 -16.38 10.12
C GLN A 28 -6.45 -15.45 9.38
N LYS A 29 -7.57 -15.10 9.98
CA LYS A 29 -8.60 -14.24 9.40
C LYS A 29 -8.33 -12.77 9.72
N GLY A 30 -7.74 -12.05 8.78
CA GLY A 30 -7.47 -10.62 8.87
C GLY A 30 -6.15 -10.28 9.57
N GLY A 31 -5.64 -9.07 9.29
CA GLY A 31 -4.30 -8.65 9.70
C GLY A 31 -4.06 -8.68 11.21
N ALA A 32 -5.06 -8.32 12.02
CA ALA A 32 -4.93 -8.35 13.47
C ALA A 32 -4.72 -9.75 14.02
N ALA A 33 -5.42 -10.77 13.48
CA ALA A 33 -5.24 -12.16 13.88
C ALA A 33 -3.87 -12.69 13.46
N VAL A 34 -3.43 -12.38 12.24
CA VAL A 34 -2.06 -12.71 11.76
C VAL A 34 -1.01 -12.09 12.67
N ALA A 35 -1.13 -10.79 13.00
CA ALA A 35 -0.17 -10.11 13.86
C ALA A 35 -0.11 -10.71 15.28
N THR A 36 -1.27 -11.11 15.81
CA THR A 36 -1.35 -11.79 17.14
C THR A 36 -0.64 -13.13 17.11
N GLU A 37 -0.86 -13.93 16.06
CA GLU A 37 -0.24 -15.25 15.93
C GLU A 37 1.28 -15.14 15.76
N ILE A 38 1.75 -14.22 14.91
CA ILE A 38 3.19 -13.96 14.76
C ILE A 38 3.83 -13.59 16.10
N ALA A 39 3.16 -12.78 16.92
CA ALA A 39 3.68 -12.37 18.21
C ALA A 39 3.68 -13.51 19.26
N ALA A 40 2.84 -14.53 19.09
CA ALA A 40 2.68 -15.65 20.01
C ALA A 40 3.61 -16.82 19.71
N VAL A 41 4.08 -16.97 18.48
CA VAL A 41 4.86 -18.14 18.03
C VAL A 41 6.30 -17.72 17.70
N ASP A 42 7.25 -18.27 18.45
CA ASP A 42 8.67 -17.99 18.21
C ASP A 42 9.11 -18.49 16.82
N GLY A 43 9.80 -17.63 16.08
CA GLY A 43 10.22 -17.90 14.71
C GLY A 43 9.13 -17.74 13.65
N ALA A 44 7.91 -17.33 14.02
CA ALA A 44 6.86 -17.08 13.04
C ALA A 44 7.17 -15.85 12.17
N ILE A 45 6.78 -15.92 10.90
CA ILE A 45 6.84 -14.82 9.93
C ILE A 45 5.50 -14.70 9.21
N GLY A 46 5.06 -13.47 8.92
CA GLY A 46 3.83 -13.24 8.15
C GLY A 46 3.78 -11.84 7.56
N GLY A 47 2.77 -11.60 6.73
CA GLY A 47 2.52 -10.31 6.11
C GLY A 47 1.24 -9.67 6.63
N VAL A 48 1.33 -8.44 7.11
CA VAL A 48 0.19 -7.64 7.58
C VAL A 48 0.39 -6.17 7.20
N ASP A 49 -0.71 -5.42 7.15
CA ASP A 49 -0.61 -3.96 7.08
C ASP A 49 0.07 -3.41 8.34
N HIS A 50 0.87 -2.36 8.17
CA HIS A 50 1.58 -1.73 9.28
C HIS A 50 0.64 -1.31 10.41
N SER A 51 -0.56 -0.87 10.09
CA SER A 51 -1.59 -0.50 11.07
C SER A 51 -2.11 -1.66 11.93
N ALA A 52 -1.91 -2.89 11.50
CA ALA A 52 -2.32 -4.10 12.23
C ALA A 52 -1.23 -4.64 13.16
N LEU A 53 -0.03 -4.05 13.18
CA LEU A 53 1.06 -4.50 14.06
C LEU A 53 0.67 -4.36 15.52
N THR A 54 0.90 -5.43 16.27
CA THR A 54 0.74 -5.49 17.73
C THR A 54 2.10 -5.45 18.43
N SER A 55 2.10 -5.16 19.72
CA SER A 55 3.30 -5.30 20.55
C SER A 55 3.80 -6.75 20.53
N GLY A 56 5.09 -6.95 20.32
CA GLY A 56 5.72 -8.27 20.25
C GLY A 56 6.10 -8.76 18.86
N ALA A 57 5.55 -8.15 17.80
CA ALA A 57 6.00 -8.40 16.43
C ALA A 57 7.03 -7.34 16.00
N THR A 58 8.04 -7.77 15.26
CA THR A 58 9.08 -6.89 14.72
C THR A 58 8.97 -6.84 13.20
N VAL A 59 9.08 -5.64 12.62
CA VAL A 59 9.08 -5.49 11.17
C VAL A 59 10.43 -5.94 10.60
N ALA A 60 10.38 -6.83 9.62
CA ALA A 60 11.58 -7.30 8.95
C ALA A 60 12.24 -6.18 8.12
N THR A 61 13.56 -6.11 8.19
CA THR A 61 14.36 -5.39 7.23
C THR A 61 14.42 -6.20 5.93
N VAL A 62 14.13 -5.56 4.80
CA VAL A 62 14.14 -6.22 3.48
C VAL A 62 15.17 -5.54 2.58
N ASP A 63 16.06 -6.31 1.98
CA ASP A 63 17.22 -5.83 1.20
C ASP A 63 18.06 -4.76 1.94
N GLY A 64 18.19 -4.90 3.27
CA GLY A 64 18.92 -3.94 4.10
C GLY A 64 18.16 -2.67 4.46
N VAL A 65 16.91 -2.52 3.98
CA VAL A 65 16.08 -1.33 4.25
C VAL A 65 15.06 -1.61 5.34
N THR A 66 15.05 -0.78 6.37
CA THR A 66 14.05 -0.81 7.43
C THR A 66 12.79 -0.05 6.99
N LEU A 67 11.61 -0.58 7.31
CA LEU A 67 10.34 0.09 7.00
C LEU A 67 10.27 1.46 7.69
N SER A 68 10.00 2.48 6.90
CA SER A 68 9.73 3.84 7.36
C SER A 68 8.90 4.58 6.31
N ASN A 69 8.24 5.67 6.71
CA ASN A 69 7.51 6.53 5.77
C ASN A 69 8.43 7.08 4.67
N ALA A 70 9.67 7.42 5.02
CA ALA A 70 10.66 7.87 4.05
C ALA A 70 11.01 6.77 3.04
N ALA A 71 11.26 5.55 3.51
CA ALA A 71 11.60 4.42 2.65
C ALA A 71 10.44 3.99 1.72
N ILE A 72 9.19 4.13 2.18
CA ILE A 72 8.00 3.94 1.31
C ILE A 72 7.89 5.09 0.31
N GLY A 73 8.15 6.34 0.72
CA GLY A 73 8.20 7.49 -0.18
C GLY A 73 9.22 7.32 -1.31
N GLU A 74 10.41 6.81 -1.00
CA GLU A 74 11.45 6.47 -2.00
C GLU A 74 10.96 5.36 -2.96
N ALA A 75 10.32 4.30 -2.45
CA ALA A 75 9.75 3.25 -3.28
C ALA A 75 8.66 3.78 -4.24
N MET A 76 7.83 4.70 -3.77
CA MET A 76 6.83 5.38 -4.61
C MET A 76 7.49 6.28 -5.67
N ALA A 77 8.51 7.04 -5.29
CA ALA A 77 9.19 7.97 -6.18
C ALA A 77 10.03 7.25 -7.26
N SER A 78 10.73 6.19 -6.88
CA SER A 78 11.61 5.44 -7.79
C SER A 78 10.85 4.47 -8.69
N GLY A 79 9.80 3.83 -8.20
CA GLY A 79 9.19 2.69 -8.88
C GLY A 79 7.72 2.78 -9.24
N PHE A 80 6.94 3.71 -8.65
CA PHE A 80 5.52 3.80 -8.99
C PHE A 80 5.26 4.70 -10.20
N SER A 81 4.39 4.25 -11.09
CA SER A 81 3.86 5.08 -12.17
C SER A 81 2.37 4.82 -12.40
N ILE A 82 1.61 5.89 -12.58
CA ILE A 82 0.22 5.79 -13.02
C ILE A 82 0.23 5.28 -14.46
N LYS A 83 -0.56 4.25 -14.73
CA LYS A 83 -0.66 3.68 -16.07
C LYS A 83 -1.38 4.66 -17.00
N PRO A 84 -0.86 4.88 -18.21
CA PRO A 84 -1.64 5.55 -19.24
C PRO A 84 -2.91 4.74 -19.48
N ASN A 85 -4.06 5.34 -19.25
CA ASN A 85 -5.34 4.71 -19.55
C ASN A 85 -6.31 5.73 -20.15
N SER A 86 -7.35 5.23 -20.81
CA SER A 86 -8.35 6.05 -21.48
C SER A 86 -9.54 6.41 -20.58
N THR A 87 -9.58 5.88 -19.35
CA THR A 87 -10.67 6.15 -18.44
C THR A 87 -10.36 7.41 -17.63
N PRO A 88 -11.09 8.52 -17.83
CA PRO A 88 -10.87 9.73 -17.05
C PRO A 88 -11.01 9.47 -15.55
N GLY A 89 -10.06 9.95 -14.78
CA GLY A 89 -10.06 9.81 -13.32
C GLY A 89 -9.52 8.47 -12.78
N ASP A 90 -9.13 7.54 -13.65
CA ASP A 90 -8.45 6.33 -13.22
C ASP A 90 -6.96 6.60 -12.95
N LEU A 91 -6.59 6.57 -11.67
CA LEU A 91 -5.22 6.75 -11.20
C LEU A 91 -4.53 5.42 -10.88
N SER A 92 -5.05 4.30 -11.40
CA SER A 92 -4.40 3.01 -11.22
C SER A 92 -3.00 3.02 -11.80
N GLY A 93 -2.09 2.38 -11.11
CA GLY A 93 -0.68 2.37 -11.47
C GLY A 93 -0.03 1.00 -11.28
N ALA A 94 1.25 0.96 -11.49
CA ALA A 94 2.05 -0.22 -11.26
C ALA A 94 3.40 0.15 -10.62
N PHE A 95 3.93 -0.78 -9.84
CA PHE A 95 5.29 -0.71 -9.35
C PHE A 95 6.26 -1.41 -10.31
N ASP A 96 7.34 -0.73 -10.64
CA ASP A 96 8.52 -1.31 -11.27
C ASP A 96 9.49 -1.75 -10.17
N TYR A 97 9.38 -3.01 -9.79
CA TYR A 97 10.21 -3.57 -8.71
C TYR A 97 11.70 -3.63 -9.05
N THR A 98 12.08 -3.58 -10.33
CA THR A 98 13.48 -3.48 -10.74
C THR A 98 14.07 -2.13 -10.33
N LYS A 99 13.32 -1.06 -10.53
CA LYS A 99 13.72 0.29 -10.10
C LYS A 99 13.75 0.42 -8.58
N ILE A 100 12.72 -0.10 -7.90
CA ILE A 100 12.67 -0.08 -6.42
C ILE A 100 13.88 -0.82 -5.85
N LYS A 101 14.19 -2.00 -6.38
CA LYS A 101 15.35 -2.80 -5.92
C LYS A 101 16.68 -2.10 -6.18
N ALA A 102 16.79 -1.30 -7.23
CA ALA A 102 17.98 -0.51 -7.52
C ALA A 102 18.17 0.69 -6.58
N ASP A 103 17.10 1.10 -5.89
CA ASP A 103 17.15 2.19 -4.92
C ASP A 103 17.36 1.63 -3.50
N THR A 104 18.59 1.77 -3.02
CA THR A 104 19.01 1.25 -1.70
C THR A 104 18.34 1.92 -0.50
N LYS A 105 17.50 2.95 -0.71
CA LYS A 105 16.71 3.62 0.32
C LYS A 105 15.25 3.22 0.29
N ALA A 106 14.79 2.61 -0.80
CA ALA A 106 13.41 2.23 -0.99
C ALA A 106 13.07 0.93 -0.26
N TYR A 107 12.00 0.92 0.56
CA TYR A 107 11.47 -0.32 1.11
C TYR A 107 10.80 -1.12 0.00
N PRO A 108 11.24 -2.37 -0.29
CA PRO A 108 10.94 -2.99 -1.58
C PRO A 108 9.55 -3.62 -1.69
N ILE A 109 8.75 -3.61 -0.62
CA ILE A 109 7.39 -4.20 -0.60
C ILE A 109 6.34 -3.12 -0.26
N PRO A 110 6.17 -2.08 -1.09
CA PRO A 110 5.12 -1.09 -0.88
C PRO A 110 3.75 -1.66 -1.25
N LEU A 111 2.72 -1.25 -0.53
CA LEU A 111 1.31 -1.46 -0.87
C LEU A 111 0.63 -0.12 -1.08
N LEU A 112 -0.09 0.03 -2.19
CA LEU A 112 -0.92 1.20 -2.46
C LEU A 112 -2.39 0.81 -2.42
N SER A 113 -3.15 1.49 -1.56
CA SER A 113 -4.61 1.35 -1.49
C SER A 113 -5.29 2.39 -2.37
N TYR A 114 -6.45 2.03 -2.93
CA TYR A 114 -7.25 2.88 -3.80
C TYR A 114 -8.65 3.03 -3.25
N ASP A 115 -9.13 4.27 -3.23
CA ASP A 115 -10.55 4.56 -3.03
C ASP A 115 -11.26 4.60 -4.39
N ILE A 116 -12.33 3.83 -4.54
CA ILE A 116 -13.09 3.73 -5.78
C ILE A 116 -14.43 4.44 -5.57
N ILE A 117 -14.67 5.48 -6.35
CA ILE A 117 -15.89 6.28 -6.28
C ILE A 117 -16.56 6.41 -7.66
N PRO A 118 -17.87 6.67 -7.72
CA PRO A 118 -18.52 6.99 -8.97
C PRO A 118 -18.00 8.29 -9.59
N ALA A 119 -17.80 8.31 -10.90
CA ALA A 119 -17.45 9.55 -11.63
C ALA A 119 -18.61 10.57 -11.61
N THR A 120 -19.84 10.10 -11.37
CA THR A 120 -21.05 10.95 -11.28
C THR A 120 -21.91 10.44 -10.14
N PHE A 121 -22.36 11.35 -9.28
CA PHE A 121 -23.28 11.05 -8.19
C PHE A 121 -24.69 11.48 -8.55
N LYS A 122 -25.67 10.63 -8.25
CA LYS A 122 -27.10 10.98 -8.37
C LYS A 122 -27.58 11.84 -7.20
N ASP A 123 -26.96 11.72 -6.04
CA ASP A 123 -27.30 12.40 -4.79
C ASP A 123 -26.21 13.45 -4.47
N ALA A 124 -26.61 14.71 -4.46
CA ALA A 124 -25.70 15.83 -4.20
C ALA A 124 -25.16 15.85 -2.75
N ALA A 125 -25.97 15.42 -1.77
CA ALA A 125 -25.55 15.37 -0.38
C ALA A 125 -24.50 14.27 -0.17
N LYS A 126 -24.73 13.09 -0.78
CA LYS A 126 -23.77 12.00 -0.78
C LYS A 126 -22.48 12.38 -1.48
N LYS A 127 -22.56 13.03 -2.65
CA LYS A 127 -21.40 13.58 -3.35
C LYS A 127 -20.57 14.48 -2.43
N LYS A 128 -21.21 15.46 -1.82
CA LYS A 128 -20.55 16.42 -0.92
C LYS A 128 -19.84 15.71 0.22
N LEU A 129 -20.49 14.74 0.87
CA LEU A 129 -19.93 13.99 1.99
C LEU A 129 -18.68 13.20 1.55
N VAL A 130 -18.78 12.44 0.44
CA VAL A 130 -17.67 11.61 -0.06
C VAL A 130 -16.49 12.48 -0.49
N LEU A 131 -16.76 13.56 -1.25
CA LEU A 131 -15.69 14.45 -1.68
C LEU A 131 -15.01 15.17 -0.52
N SER A 132 -15.77 15.67 0.47
CA SER A 132 -15.18 16.30 1.66
C SER A 132 -14.26 15.34 2.42
N TYR A 133 -14.61 14.06 2.51
CA TYR A 133 -13.76 13.04 3.13
C TYR A 133 -12.47 12.80 2.32
N LEU A 134 -12.58 12.62 1.01
CA LEU A 134 -11.42 12.36 0.14
C LEU A 134 -10.51 13.59 0.02
N GLU A 135 -11.07 14.80 -0.04
CA GLU A 135 -10.32 16.06 0.02
C GLU A 135 -9.55 16.19 1.34
N PHE A 136 -10.18 15.81 2.46
CA PHE A 136 -9.50 15.76 3.74
C PHE A 136 -8.34 14.76 3.73
N ILE A 137 -8.55 13.51 3.26
CA ILE A 137 -7.47 12.51 3.17
C ILE A 137 -6.33 13.03 2.30
N ALA A 138 -6.64 13.70 1.20
CA ALA A 138 -5.65 14.28 0.29
C ALA A 138 -5.00 15.57 0.81
N SER A 139 -5.49 16.16 1.90
CA SER A 139 -4.89 17.35 2.50
C SER A 139 -3.64 17.02 3.33
N ALA A 140 -2.82 18.03 3.61
CA ALA A 140 -1.64 17.89 4.47
C ALA A 140 -2.00 17.32 5.87
N ASP A 141 -3.12 17.77 6.44
CA ASP A 141 -3.58 17.29 7.75
C ASP A 141 -4.06 15.83 7.68
N GLY A 142 -4.77 15.45 6.62
CA GLY A 142 -5.20 14.08 6.39
C GLY A 142 -4.02 13.13 6.17
N GLN A 143 -3.05 13.51 5.36
CA GLN A 143 -1.81 12.74 5.15
C GLN A 143 -1.02 12.59 6.46
N LYS A 144 -0.92 13.65 7.26
CA LYS A 144 -0.30 13.60 8.58
C LYS A 144 -1.08 12.70 9.54
N ALA A 145 -2.40 12.79 9.56
CA ALA A 145 -3.25 11.94 10.40
C ALA A 145 -3.10 10.45 10.02
N GLY A 146 -3.12 10.11 8.73
CA GLY A 146 -2.85 8.76 8.23
C GLY A 146 -1.49 8.24 8.67
N SER A 147 -0.46 9.07 8.56
CA SER A 147 0.89 8.72 8.97
C SER A 147 0.99 8.43 10.48
N THR A 148 0.42 9.29 11.31
CA THR A 148 0.56 9.17 12.78
C THR A 148 -0.39 8.17 13.43
N LYS A 149 -1.56 7.92 12.82
CA LYS A 149 -2.62 7.06 13.39
C LYS A 149 -2.66 5.68 12.79
N ALA A 150 -2.37 5.56 11.50
CA ALA A 150 -2.46 4.30 10.76
C ALA A 150 -1.10 3.80 10.22
N GLY A 151 -0.02 4.53 10.44
CA GLY A 151 1.30 4.15 9.94
C GLY A 151 1.42 4.19 8.41
N SER A 152 0.49 4.88 7.73
CA SER A 152 0.52 5.02 6.27
C SER A 152 1.55 6.06 5.86
N ALA A 153 2.41 5.75 4.90
CA ALA A 153 3.32 6.75 4.36
C ALA A 153 2.55 7.82 3.56
N PRO A 154 2.88 9.11 3.69
CA PRO A 154 2.30 10.15 2.86
C PRO A 154 2.56 9.91 1.37
N LEU A 155 1.60 10.25 0.53
CA LEU A 155 1.77 10.18 -0.92
C LEU A 155 2.80 11.23 -1.39
N PRO A 156 3.66 10.91 -2.37
CA PRO A 156 4.50 11.91 -3.02
C PRO A 156 3.66 13.04 -3.64
N ASP A 157 4.17 14.26 -3.60
CA ASP A 157 3.49 15.45 -4.11
C ASP A 157 3.01 15.32 -5.56
N SER A 158 3.78 14.63 -6.41
CA SER A 158 3.44 14.38 -7.81
C SER A 158 2.18 13.54 -7.97
N ILE A 159 1.96 12.58 -7.08
CA ILE A 159 0.76 11.73 -7.07
C ILE A 159 -0.39 12.48 -6.40
N LEU A 160 -0.12 13.14 -5.29
CA LEU A 160 -1.15 13.89 -4.55
C LEU A 160 -1.80 14.99 -5.41
N LYS A 161 -1.02 15.71 -6.22
CA LYS A 161 -1.54 16.69 -7.18
C LYS A 161 -2.51 16.05 -8.20
N GLN A 162 -2.22 14.85 -8.67
CA GLN A 162 -3.10 14.14 -9.59
C GLN A 162 -4.39 13.66 -8.90
N VAL A 163 -4.31 13.22 -7.65
CA VAL A 163 -5.49 12.87 -6.83
C VAL A 163 -6.40 14.09 -6.69
N VAL A 164 -5.87 15.24 -6.25
CA VAL A 164 -6.65 16.48 -6.08
C VAL A 164 -7.27 16.93 -7.40
N ALA A 165 -6.51 16.91 -8.49
CA ALA A 165 -7.04 17.26 -9.81
C ALA A 165 -8.17 16.33 -10.26
N THR A 166 -8.06 15.03 -9.96
CA THR A 166 -9.08 14.04 -10.29
C THR A 166 -10.37 14.25 -9.47
N LEU A 167 -10.26 14.51 -8.17
CA LEU A 167 -11.42 14.79 -7.32
C LEU A 167 -12.23 15.99 -7.84
N ALA A 168 -11.58 17.01 -8.37
CA ALA A 168 -12.23 18.19 -8.95
C ALA A 168 -13.05 17.89 -10.21
N THR A 169 -12.85 16.75 -10.88
CA THR A 169 -13.60 16.36 -12.10
C THR A 169 -14.89 15.57 -11.80
N VAL A 170 -15.09 15.12 -10.58
CA VAL A 170 -16.26 14.30 -10.18
C VAL A 170 -17.57 15.12 -10.28
N LYS A 171 -18.57 14.60 -10.98
CA LYS A 171 -19.84 15.26 -11.24
C LYS A 171 -20.96 14.77 -10.33
#